data_7b00953eb72a22b0959f0086293d8556
#
_entry.id   7b00953eb72a22b0959f0086293d8556
#
_cell.length_a   1.000
_cell.length_b   1.000
_cell.length_c   1.000
_cell.angle_alpha   90.00
_cell.angle_beta   90.00
_cell.angle_gamma   90.00
#
_symmetry.space_group_name_H-M   'P 1'
#
loop_
_entity.id
_entity.type
_entity.pdbx_description
1 polymer ?
#
loop_
_entity_poly.entity_id
_entity_poly.type
_entity_poly.pdbx_seq_one_letter_code
_entity_poly.pdbx_strand_id
1 'polypeptide(L)'
;GFLMWKITDSKTGIIFHAIREDEVAVRASGVNTTRYKLYAFCLSGFFAGIAGGLYAHIMRTAGPSTLEVALSFQIVIWAVFGGIVSIYGPVAGVFILYPLLEILRIVPRIRMLVFAFIVLLTLLYMPEGLIPWIRDRIEKECPRCKIRNIATRKECRICTAALD
;
A
#
# COMPACT_ATOMS: atom_id res chain seq x y z
N GLY A 1 1.07 8.76 -8.34
CA GLY A 1 2.17 8.63 -7.39
C GLY A 1 2.59 9.97 -6.78
N PHE A 2 3.13 10.90 -7.59
CA PHE A 2 3.71 12.16 -7.10
C PHE A 2 2.72 13.05 -6.32
N LEU A 3 1.50 13.20 -6.79
CA LEU A 3 0.44 13.96 -6.11
C LEU A 3 0.08 13.35 -4.74
N MET A 4 -0.04 12.03 -4.69
CA MET A 4 -0.30 11.31 -3.44
C MET A 4 0.85 11.48 -2.42
N TRP A 5 2.08 11.40 -2.90
CA TRP A 5 3.26 11.63 -2.07
C TRP A 5 3.26 13.05 -1.47
N LYS A 6 2.98 14.06 -2.28
CA LYS A 6 2.90 15.47 -1.82
C LYS A 6 1.78 15.71 -0.80
N ILE A 7 0.64 15.02 -0.93
CA ILE A 7 -0.47 15.11 0.03
C ILE A 7 -0.07 14.44 1.35
N THR A 8 0.61 13.29 1.29
CA THR A 8 1.04 12.57 2.50
C THR A 8 2.11 13.34 3.28
N ASP A 9 2.97 14.10 2.61
CA ASP A 9 3.97 14.97 3.26
C ASP A 9 3.39 16.29 3.79
N SER A 10 2.12 16.57 3.52
CA SER A 10 1.44 17.78 4.00
C SER A 10 0.93 17.61 5.44
N LYS A 11 0.50 18.71 6.06
CA LYS A 11 -0.17 18.69 7.39
C LYS A 11 -1.39 17.75 7.42
N THR A 12 -2.09 17.63 6.29
CA THR A 12 -3.23 16.71 6.12
C THR A 12 -2.80 15.26 6.22
N GLY A 13 -1.64 14.91 5.65
CA GLY A 13 -1.08 13.56 5.73
C GLY A 13 -0.72 13.16 7.14
N ILE A 14 -0.14 14.07 7.94
CA ILE A 14 0.15 13.81 9.36
C ILE A 14 -1.13 13.48 10.12
N ILE A 15 -2.23 14.21 9.86
CA ILE A 15 -3.52 13.95 10.49
C ILE A 15 -4.08 12.59 10.05
N PHE A 16 -3.93 12.20 8.79
CA PHE A 16 -4.34 10.86 8.33
C PHE A 16 -3.58 9.75 9.04
N HIS A 17 -2.26 9.90 9.22
CA HIS A 17 -1.47 8.95 9.98
C HIS A 17 -1.92 8.88 11.44
N ALA A 18 -2.16 10.01 12.08
CA ALA A 18 -2.65 10.06 13.45
C ALA A 18 -4.03 9.39 13.63
N ILE A 19 -4.97 9.64 12.69
CA ILE A 19 -6.31 9.01 12.70
C ILE A 19 -6.20 7.48 12.52
N ARG A 20 -5.21 7.01 11.75
CA ARG A 20 -4.97 5.59 11.54
C ARG A 20 -4.48 4.89 12.81
N GLU A 21 -3.62 5.54 13.60
CA GLU A 21 -3.05 4.98 14.82
C GLU A 21 -4.10 4.98 15.96
N ASP A 22 -4.70 6.14 16.24
CA ASP A 22 -5.75 6.25 17.27
C ASP A 22 -6.74 7.37 16.93
N GLU A 23 -7.91 6.97 16.43
CA GLU A 23 -8.99 7.91 16.10
C GLU A 23 -9.55 8.62 17.34
N VAL A 24 -9.59 7.93 18.50
CA VAL A 24 -10.18 8.47 19.73
C VAL A 24 -9.29 9.57 20.28
N ALA A 25 -7.98 9.36 20.31
CA ALA A 25 -7.02 10.36 20.76
C ALA A 25 -7.04 11.62 19.87
N VAL A 26 -7.12 11.44 18.54
CA VAL A 26 -7.22 12.58 17.60
C VAL A 26 -8.52 13.34 17.76
N ARG A 27 -9.62 12.64 18.01
CA ARG A 27 -10.92 13.30 18.29
C ARG A 27 -10.90 14.06 19.61
N ALA A 28 -10.25 13.53 20.63
CA ALA A 28 -10.06 14.18 21.93
C ALA A 28 -9.22 15.46 21.83
N SER A 29 -8.28 15.53 20.86
CA SER A 29 -7.51 16.76 20.58
C SER A 29 -8.27 17.83 19.79
N GLY A 30 -9.59 17.65 19.57
CA GLY A 30 -10.47 18.63 18.92
C GLY A 30 -10.50 18.57 17.41
N VAL A 31 -9.82 17.59 16.78
CA VAL A 31 -9.82 17.42 15.31
C VAL A 31 -11.07 16.66 14.87
N ASN A 32 -11.79 17.19 13.89
CA ASN A 32 -12.97 16.53 13.32
C ASN A 32 -12.55 15.41 12.37
N THR A 33 -12.43 14.20 12.89
CA THR A 33 -12.00 13.00 12.14
C THR A 33 -12.92 12.66 10.97
N THR A 34 -14.22 12.93 11.09
CA THR A 34 -15.21 12.66 10.03
C THR A 34 -14.93 13.47 8.76
N ARG A 35 -14.56 14.76 8.90
CA ARG A 35 -14.21 15.60 7.74
C ARG A 35 -12.98 15.08 7.03
N TYR A 36 -11.96 14.65 7.77
CA TYR A 36 -10.74 14.09 7.17
C TYR A 36 -11.00 12.74 6.48
N LYS A 37 -11.82 11.88 7.08
CA LYS A 37 -12.24 10.61 6.44
C LYS A 37 -13.00 10.88 5.14
N LEU A 38 -13.93 11.84 5.14
CA LEU A 38 -14.67 12.22 3.94
C LEU A 38 -13.74 12.78 2.85
N TYR A 39 -12.78 13.62 3.25
CA TYR A 39 -11.79 14.16 2.32
C TYR A 39 -10.92 13.05 1.69
N ALA A 40 -10.45 12.08 2.49
CA ALA A 40 -9.71 10.92 2.00
C ALA A 40 -10.54 10.09 1.03
N PHE A 41 -11.83 9.87 1.34
CA PHE A 41 -12.75 9.14 0.48
C PHE A 41 -12.98 9.84 -0.86
N CYS A 42 -13.24 11.15 -0.86
CA CYS A 42 -13.40 11.93 -2.08
C CYS A 42 -12.14 11.93 -2.94
N LEU A 43 -10.96 12.06 -2.30
CA LEU A 43 -9.67 12.00 -3.00
C LEU A 43 -9.44 10.64 -3.64
N SER A 44 -9.70 9.57 -2.91
CA SER A 44 -9.61 8.19 -3.42
C SER A 44 -10.55 7.96 -4.60
N GLY A 45 -11.83 8.39 -4.47
CA GLY A 45 -12.83 8.29 -5.52
C GLY A 45 -12.44 9.06 -6.79
N PHE A 46 -11.84 10.23 -6.63
CA PHE A 46 -11.34 11.03 -7.76
C PHE A 46 -10.25 10.28 -8.55
N PHE A 47 -9.26 9.73 -7.86
CA PHE A 47 -8.20 8.96 -8.53
C PHE A 47 -8.71 7.65 -9.12
N ALA A 48 -9.63 6.98 -8.44
CA ALA A 48 -10.28 5.77 -8.96
C ALA A 48 -11.10 6.07 -10.22
N GLY A 49 -11.82 7.21 -10.26
CA GLY A 49 -12.56 7.67 -11.44
C GLY A 49 -11.67 7.91 -12.64
N ILE A 50 -10.51 8.57 -12.44
CA ILE A 50 -9.53 8.79 -13.52
C ILE A 50 -8.98 7.44 -14.01
N ALA A 51 -8.60 6.55 -13.10
CA ALA A 51 -8.08 5.23 -13.48
C ALA A 51 -9.11 4.38 -14.22
N GLY A 52 -10.38 4.41 -13.77
CA GLY A 52 -11.49 3.73 -14.44
C GLY A 52 -11.78 4.28 -15.82
N GLY A 53 -11.73 5.61 -15.99
CA GLY A 53 -11.88 6.26 -17.30
C GLY A 53 -10.77 5.87 -18.28
N LEU A 54 -9.52 5.84 -17.82
CA LEU A 54 -8.40 5.37 -18.64
C LEU A 54 -8.55 3.89 -19.01
N TYR A 55 -8.95 3.05 -18.06
CA TYR A 55 -9.20 1.63 -18.30
C TYR A 55 -10.29 1.42 -19.37
N ALA A 56 -11.43 2.10 -19.23
CA ALA A 56 -12.53 2.03 -20.20
C ALA A 56 -12.10 2.49 -21.60
N HIS A 57 -11.26 3.53 -21.68
CA HIS A 57 -10.74 4.03 -22.95
C HIS A 57 -9.80 3.04 -23.65
N ILE A 58 -8.90 2.40 -22.88
CA ILE A 58 -7.94 1.41 -23.40
C ILE A 58 -8.68 0.13 -23.84
N MET A 59 -9.60 -0.37 -23.02
CA MET A 59 -10.34 -1.59 -23.33
C MET A 59 -11.46 -1.39 -24.34
N ARG A 60 -11.82 -0.14 -24.67
CA ARG A 60 -12.94 0.23 -25.55
C ARG A 60 -14.27 -0.38 -25.14
N THR A 61 -14.41 -0.80 -23.90
CA THR A 61 -15.61 -1.40 -23.32
C THR A 61 -15.94 -0.70 -22.01
N ALA A 62 -17.11 -0.11 -21.94
CA ALA A 62 -17.68 0.42 -20.70
C ALA A 62 -19.06 -0.25 -20.52
N GLY A 63 -19.08 -1.42 -19.92
CA GLY A 63 -20.28 -2.19 -19.72
C GLY A 63 -20.39 -2.79 -18.31
N PRO A 64 -21.54 -3.38 -17.96
CA PRO A 64 -21.74 -4.06 -16.68
C PRO A 64 -20.71 -5.14 -16.41
N SER A 65 -20.11 -5.74 -17.45
CA SER A 65 -19.05 -6.74 -17.35
C SER A 65 -17.73 -6.22 -16.75
N THR A 66 -17.52 -4.91 -16.74
CA THR A 66 -16.34 -4.30 -16.09
C THR A 66 -16.54 -4.08 -14.59
N LEU A 67 -17.77 -4.21 -14.09
CA LEU A 67 -18.13 -4.12 -12.68
C LEU A 67 -18.05 -5.51 -11.99
N GLU A 68 -17.17 -6.37 -12.43
CA GLU A 68 -16.98 -7.68 -11.80
C GLU A 68 -16.40 -7.54 -10.39
N VAL A 69 -17.08 -8.17 -9.44
CA VAL A 69 -16.64 -8.24 -8.04
C VAL A 69 -15.27 -8.90 -7.94
N ALA A 70 -14.98 -9.90 -8.79
CA ALA A 70 -13.71 -10.59 -8.86
C ALA A 70 -12.54 -9.62 -9.17
N LEU A 71 -12.74 -8.68 -10.09
CA LEU A 71 -11.73 -7.68 -10.45
C LEU A 71 -11.45 -6.73 -9.28
N SER A 72 -12.50 -6.33 -8.55
CA SER A 72 -12.36 -5.49 -7.36
C SER A 72 -11.55 -6.19 -6.26
N PHE A 73 -11.85 -7.45 -5.98
CA PHE A 73 -11.07 -8.26 -5.03
C PHE A 73 -9.61 -8.43 -5.48
N GLN A 74 -9.37 -8.65 -6.76
CA GLN A 74 -8.03 -8.79 -7.30
C GLN A 74 -7.18 -7.54 -7.07
N ILE A 75 -7.74 -6.34 -7.28
CA ILE A 75 -7.05 -5.08 -7.03
C ILE A 75 -6.69 -4.92 -5.54
N VAL A 76 -7.65 -5.25 -4.65
CA VAL A 76 -7.41 -5.20 -3.20
C VAL A 76 -6.29 -6.15 -2.79
N ILE A 77 -6.30 -7.38 -3.30
CA ILE A 77 -5.27 -8.38 -3.02
C ILE A 77 -3.89 -7.88 -3.48
N TRP A 78 -3.78 -7.28 -4.66
CA TRP A 78 -2.51 -6.71 -5.13
C TRP A 78 -2.02 -5.57 -4.25
N ALA A 79 -2.94 -4.74 -3.75
CA ALA A 79 -2.60 -3.65 -2.84
C ALA A 79 -2.11 -4.18 -1.48
N VAL A 80 -2.77 -5.20 -0.94
CA VAL A 80 -2.37 -5.85 0.33
C VAL A 80 -1.02 -6.54 0.18
N PHE A 81 -0.82 -7.30 -0.91
CA PHE A 81 0.45 -7.97 -1.20
C PHE A 81 1.62 -6.99 -1.23
N GLY A 82 1.47 -5.85 -1.91
CA GLY A 82 2.51 -4.82 -1.98
C GLY A 82 2.77 -4.12 -0.65
N GLY A 83 1.77 -4.08 0.22
CA GLY A 83 1.81 -3.39 1.52
C GLY A 83 1.04 -2.08 1.53
N ILE A 84 -0.04 -2.05 2.30
CA ILE A 84 -0.96 -0.89 2.41
C ILE A 84 -0.31 0.30 3.13
N VAL A 85 0.73 0.04 3.92
CA VAL A 85 1.39 1.06 4.76
C VAL A 85 2.17 2.08 3.93
N SER A 86 2.68 1.67 2.77
CA SER A 86 3.51 2.53 1.91
C SER A 86 2.81 2.88 0.59
N ILE A 87 3.03 4.10 0.09
CA ILE A 87 2.47 4.54 -1.20
C ILE A 87 3.05 3.72 -2.37
N TYR A 88 4.29 3.29 -2.25
CA TYR A 88 4.99 2.50 -3.27
C TYR A 88 4.64 1.01 -3.21
N GLY A 89 4.10 0.53 -2.08
CA GLY A 89 3.74 -0.86 -1.86
C GLY A 89 2.81 -1.42 -2.93
N PRO A 90 1.61 -0.87 -3.11
CA PRO A 90 0.65 -1.34 -4.11
C PRO A 90 1.22 -1.32 -5.53
N VAL A 91 2.03 -0.31 -5.87
CA VAL A 91 2.67 -0.21 -7.19
C VAL A 91 3.64 -1.37 -7.41
N ALA A 92 4.53 -1.62 -6.45
CA ALA A 92 5.46 -2.75 -6.52
C ALA A 92 4.73 -4.10 -6.53
N GLY A 93 3.65 -4.24 -5.74
CA GLY A 93 2.82 -5.45 -5.73
C GLY A 93 2.25 -5.77 -7.11
N VAL A 94 1.70 -4.77 -7.81
CA VAL A 94 1.20 -4.94 -9.18
C VAL A 94 2.33 -5.31 -10.15
N PHE A 95 3.47 -4.63 -10.08
CA PHE A 95 4.61 -4.93 -10.98
C PHE A 95 5.17 -6.34 -10.81
N ILE A 96 5.05 -6.94 -9.64
CA ILE A 96 5.50 -8.30 -9.36
C ILE A 96 4.41 -9.32 -9.71
N LEU A 97 3.18 -9.10 -9.25
CA LEU A 97 2.10 -10.08 -9.42
C LEU A 97 1.52 -10.11 -10.83
N TYR A 98 1.47 -8.98 -11.53
CA TYR A 98 0.89 -8.93 -12.87
C TYR A 98 1.66 -9.82 -13.87
N PRO A 99 2.99 -9.68 -14.05
CA PRO A 99 3.72 -10.56 -14.95
C PRO A 99 3.70 -12.01 -14.50
N LEU A 100 3.72 -12.28 -13.21
CA LEU A 100 3.61 -13.63 -12.68
C LEU A 100 2.29 -14.29 -13.08
N LEU A 101 1.18 -13.58 -12.95
CA LEU A 101 -0.15 -14.07 -13.36
C LEU A 101 -0.27 -14.23 -14.87
N GLU A 102 0.42 -13.38 -15.65
CA GLU A 102 0.42 -13.48 -17.11
C GLU A 102 1.18 -14.72 -17.59
N ILE A 103 2.30 -15.05 -16.97
CA ILE A 103 3.02 -16.31 -17.24
C ILE A 103 2.14 -17.53 -16.88
N LEU A 104 1.41 -17.49 -15.77
CA LEU A 104 0.52 -18.56 -15.34
C LEU A 104 -0.75 -18.68 -16.22
N ARG A 105 -1.01 -17.72 -17.09
CA ARG A 105 -2.15 -17.75 -18.02
C ARG A 105 -2.11 -18.94 -18.99
N ILE A 106 -0.94 -19.52 -19.22
CA ILE A 106 -0.76 -20.70 -20.08
C ILE A 106 -1.55 -21.91 -19.52
N VAL A 107 -1.71 -22.02 -18.19
CA VAL A 107 -2.42 -23.13 -17.54
C VAL A 107 -3.57 -22.59 -16.67
N PRO A 108 -4.77 -22.34 -17.24
CA PRO A 108 -5.87 -21.65 -16.56
C PRO A 108 -6.35 -22.32 -15.27
N ARG A 109 -6.31 -23.66 -15.22
CA ARG A 109 -6.77 -24.43 -14.05
C ARG A 109 -5.87 -24.25 -12.83
N ILE A 110 -4.57 -24.11 -13.05
CA ILE A 110 -3.58 -23.97 -11.97
C ILE A 110 -3.45 -22.50 -11.54
N ARG A 111 -3.73 -21.56 -12.43
CA ARG A 111 -3.61 -20.11 -12.18
C ARG A 111 -4.32 -19.68 -10.91
N MET A 112 -5.58 -20.08 -10.73
CA MET A 112 -6.40 -19.71 -9.57
C MET A 112 -5.83 -20.29 -8.27
N LEU A 113 -5.41 -21.56 -8.30
CA LEU A 113 -4.82 -22.24 -7.12
C LEU A 113 -3.48 -21.61 -6.73
N VAL A 114 -2.61 -21.36 -7.69
CA VAL A 114 -1.29 -20.76 -7.44
C VAL A 114 -1.46 -19.34 -6.92
N PHE A 115 -2.39 -18.56 -7.49
CA PHE A 115 -2.68 -17.21 -7.01
C PHE A 115 -3.19 -17.23 -5.57
N ALA A 116 -4.17 -18.07 -5.25
CA ALA A 116 -4.69 -18.22 -3.89
C ALA A 116 -3.59 -18.65 -2.90
N PHE A 117 -2.71 -19.57 -3.32
CA PHE A 117 -1.60 -20.04 -2.50
C PHE A 117 -0.55 -18.95 -2.24
N ILE A 118 -0.20 -18.16 -3.26
CA ILE A 118 0.72 -17.02 -3.10
C ILE A 118 0.14 -15.98 -2.15
N VAL A 119 -1.14 -15.65 -2.30
CA VAL A 119 -1.82 -14.70 -1.41
C VAL A 119 -1.85 -15.22 0.02
N LEU A 120 -2.19 -16.49 0.21
CA LEU A 120 -2.22 -17.11 1.54
C LEU A 120 -0.84 -17.11 2.20
N LEU A 121 0.19 -17.50 1.46
CA LEU A 121 1.58 -17.45 1.92
C LEU A 121 2.00 -16.04 2.33
N THR A 122 1.67 -15.05 1.52
CA THR A 122 2.02 -13.65 1.80
C THR A 122 1.33 -13.16 3.06
N LEU A 123 0.04 -13.43 3.23
CA LEU A 123 -0.70 -13.04 4.43
C LEU A 123 -0.18 -13.74 5.71
N LEU A 124 0.29 -14.99 5.59
CA LEU A 124 0.84 -15.74 6.72
C LEU A 124 2.24 -15.28 7.13
N TYR A 125 3.12 -15.02 6.15
CA TYR A 125 4.52 -14.70 6.41
C TYR A 125 4.81 -13.19 6.45
N MET A 126 3.97 -12.39 5.80
CA MET A 126 4.19 -10.95 5.62
C MET A 126 2.88 -10.17 5.83
N PRO A 127 2.35 -10.11 7.07
CA PRO A 127 1.05 -9.50 7.35
C PRO A 127 1.00 -8.01 7.01
N GLU A 128 2.15 -7.33 6.98
CA GLU A 128 2.26 -5.91 6.62
C GLU A 128 2.51 -5.68 5.12
N GLY A 129 2.72 -6.76 4.34
CA GLY A 129 3.04 -6.71 2.92
C GLY A 129 4.55 -6.79 2.61
N LEU A 130 4.85 -6.93 1.30
CA LEU A 130 6.20 -7.19 0.82
C LEU A 130 7.17 -6.01 1.08
N ILE A 131 6.74 -4.79 0.80
CA ILE A 131 7.60 -3.59 0.91
C ILE A 131 7.98 -3.27 2.36
N PRO A 132 7.06 -3.23 3.35
CA PRO A 132 7.45 -3.05 4.74
C PRO A 132 8.42 -4.13 5.24
N TRP A 133 8.18 -5.39 4.89
CA TRP A 133 9.05 -6.50 5.28
C TRP A 133 10.47 -6.38 4.71
N ILE A 134 10.62 -6.02 3.42
CA ILE A 134 11.93 -5.75 2.80
C ILE A 134 12.60 -4.55 3.47
N ARG A 135 11.82 -3.50 3.76
CA ARG A 135 12.33 -2.30 4.44
C ARG A 135 12.85 -2.60 5.82
N ASP A 136 12.13 -3.38 6.62
CA ASP A 136 12.56 -3.77 7.97
C ASP A 136 13.81 -4.66 7.96
N ARG A 137 14.05 -5.38 6.86
CA ARG A 137 15.30 -6.11 6.64
C ARG A 137 16.47 -5.21 6.24
N ILE A 138 16.21 -4.10 5.57
CA ILE A 138 17.22 -3.16 5.06
C ILE A 138 17.47 -2.03 6.05
N GLU A 139 16.47 -1.68 6.88
CA GLU A 139 16.54 -0.60 7.86
C GLU A 139 16.64 -1.17 9.28
N LYS A 140 17.55 -0.62 10.09
CA LYS A 140 17.64 -0.88 11.54
C LYS A 140 17.18 0.36 12.31
N GLU A 141 16.41 0.17 13.37
CA GLU A 141 16.04 1.25 14.29
C GLU A 141 17.17 1.50 15.30
N CYS A 142 17.51 2.77 15.46
CA CYS A 142 18.48 3.15 16.47
C CYS A 142 17.89 2.96 17.89
N PRO A 143 18.55 2.22 18.80
CA PRO A 143 18.04 1.99 20.15
C PRO A 143 17.91 3.26 20.99
N ARG A 144 18.66 4.32 20.64
CA ARG A 144 18.72 5.57 21.41
C ARG A 144 17.71 6.62 20.93
N CYS A 145 17.59 6.84 19.63
CA CYS A 145 16.74 7.90 19.07
C CYS A 145 15.56 7.36 18.24
N LYS A 146 15.39 6.04 18.14
CA LYS A 146 14.33 5.33 17.37
C LYS A 146 14.21 5.75 15.90
N ILE A 147 15.24 6.40 15.35
CA ILE A 147 15.27 6.78 13.94
C ILE A 147 15.77 5.60 13.13
N ARG A 148 15.08 5.34 12.02
CA ARG A 148 15.45 4.28 11.08
C ARG A 148 16.68 4.66 10.29
N ASN A 149 17.64 3.76 10.25
CA ASN A 149 18.90 3.87 9.52
C ASN A 149 19.06 2.67 8.62
N ILE A 150 19.79 2.83 7.50
CA ILE A 150 20.12 1.73 6.61
C ILE A 150 21.01 0.73 7.38
N ALA A 151 20.66 -0.58 7.32
CA ALA A 151 21.35 -1.64 8.07
C ALA A 151 22.85 -1.75 7.80
N THR A 152 23.32 -1.21 6.68
CA THR A 152 24.76 -1.15 6.32
C THR A 152 25.55 -0.08 7.08
N ARG A 153 24.90 0.83 7.80
CA ARG A 153 25.56 1.85 8.60
C ARG A 153 25.89 1.32 9.98
N LYS A 154 27.11 1.57 10.42
CA LYS A 154 27.58 1.22 11.77
C LYS A 154 27.20 2.28 12.83
N GLU A 155 26.85 3.48 12.40
CA GLU A 155 26.51 4.60 13.29
C GLU A 155 25.21 5.29 12.86
N CYS A 156 24.44 5.74 13.84
CA CYS A 156 23.20 6.46 13.62
C CYS A 156 23.47 7.84 12.99
N ARG A 157 22.66 8.23 12.01
CA ARG A 157 22.79 9.51 11.30
C ARG A 157 22.60 10.73 12.20
N ILE A 158 21.88 10.61 13.31
CA ILE A 158 21.52 11.77 14.17
C ILE A 158 22.24 11.71 15.51
N CYS A 159 22.25 10.58 16.20
CA CYS A 159 22.81 10.48 17.54
C CYS A 159 24.20 9.81 17.60
N THR A 160 24.75 9.42 16.44
CA THR A 160 26.08 8.75 16.30
C THR A 160 26.25 7.50 17.19
N ALA A 161 25.17 6.95 17.73
CA ALA A 161 25.20 5.70 18.49
C ALA A 161 25.51 4.52 17.57
N ALA A 162 26.27 3.54 18.07
CA ALA A 162 26.56 2.32 17.33
C ALA A 162 25.25 1.56 17.02
N LEU A 163 25.11 1.10 15.79
CA LEU A 163 24.01 0.29 15.31
C LEU A 163 24.52 -1.14 15.20
N ASP A 164 24.29 -1.94 16.24
CA ASP A 164 24.59 -3.38 16.24
C ASP A 164 23.54 -4.21 15.47
#